data_9a06e16cf6f0df6367365d2e31e439f6
#
_entry.id   9a06e16cf6f0df6367365d2e31e439f6
#
_cell.length_a   1.000
_cell.length_b   1.000
_cell.length_c   1.000
_cell.angle_alpha   90.00
_cell.angle_beta   90.00
_cell.angle_gamma   90.00
#
_symmetry.space_group_name_H-M   'P 1'
#
loop_
_entity.id
_entity.type
_entity.pdbx_description
1 polymer ?
#
loop_
_entity_poly.entity_id
_entity_poly.type
_entity_poly.pdbx_seq_one_letter_code
_entity_poly.pdbx_strand_id
1 'polypeptide(L)'
;ARFNLIPELNRLINHEIELTRQGKQGRIILKMNALQDPAMIDRLYEASQAGVEIDLIVRGICCLIPGQEYSHNIRVTRIVDTFLEHARVWYFGNGGAPKLFLGWMRRNLYRRIEAVTPILDPDLKQELIDMLSIQLSDKRKACFVDDRLRNRWKSSRPQKEKVRSQYSFYEYLKQGIKD
;
A
#
# COMPACT_ATOMS: atom_id res chain seq x y z
N ALA A 1 19.93 3.42 3.42
CA ALA A 1 19.68 4.76 2.93
C ALA A 1 19.78 4.79 1.40
N ARG A 2 20.26 5.87 0.78
CA ARG A 2 20.18 6.15 -0.66
C ARG A 2 20.64 5.02 -1.59
N PHE A 3 21.63 4.23 -1.19
CA PHE A 3 22.23 3.20 -2.04
C PHE A 3 21.57 1.82 -1.93
N ASN A 4 20.86 1.54 -0.84
CA ASN A 4 20.34 0.19 -0.56
C ASN A 4 18.81 0.10 -0.67
N LEU A 5 18.09 1.22 -0.79
CA LEU A 5 16.64 1.23 -0.75
C LEU A 5 16.01 0.55 -1.98
N ILE A 6 16.42 0.97 -3.18
CA ILE A 6 15.89 0.40 -4.42
C ILE A 6 16.28 -1.08 -4.57
N PRO A 7 17.53 -1.49 -4.34
CA PRO A 7 17.92 -2.90 -4.32
C PRO A 7 17.10 -3.72 -3.33
N GLU A 8 16.84 -3.21 -2.11
CA GLU A 8 16.05 -3.92 -1.11
C GLU A 8 14.57 -4.03 -1.50
N LEU A 9 13.96 -2.99 -2.04
CA LEU A 9 12.61 -3.05 -2.59
C LEU A 9 12.50 -4.09 -3.70
N ASN A 10 13.44 -4.08 -4.64
CA ASN A 10 13.48 -5.06 -5.72
C ASN A 10 13.63 -6.48 -5.18
N ARG A 11 14.47 -6.67 -4.15
CA ARG A 11 14.63 -7.97 -3.50
C ARG A 11 13.33 -8.45 -2.86
N LEU A 12 12.60 -7.57 -2.18
CA LEU A 12 11.32 -7.89 -1.54
C LEU A 12 10.24 -8.21 -2.58
N ILE A 13 10.16 -7.44 -3.66
CA ILE A 13 9.22 -7.70 -4.77
C ILE A 13 9.55 -9.04 -5.44
N ASN A 14 10.84 -9.29 -5.74
CA ASN A 14 11.27 -10.57 -6.31
C ASN A 14 10.92 -11.76 -5.43
N HIS A 15 11.02 -11.59 -4.12
CA HIS A 15 10.65 -12.64 -3.18
C HIS A 15 9.16 -12.98 -3.25
N GLU A 16 8.27 -11.99 -3.34
CA GLU A 16 6.83 -12.23 -3.51
C GLU A 16 6.53 -12.91 -4.87
N ILE A 17 7.22 -12.51 -5.94
CA ILE A 17 7.11 -13.15 -7.26
C ILE A 17 7.50 -14.62 -7.16
N GLU A 18 8.61 -14.92 -6.51
CA GLU A 18 9.10 -16.29 -6.37
C GLU A 18 8.15 -17.15 -5.53
N LEU A 19 7.62 -16.62 -4.44
CA LEU A 19 6.59 -17.30 -3.64
C LEU A 19 5.36 -17.64 -4.48
N THR A 20 4.92 -16.70 -5.33
CA THR A 20 3.77 -16.94 -6.22
C THR A 20 4.05 -18.03 -7.24
N ARG A 21 5.24 -18.05 -7.83
CA ARG A 21 5.68 -19.11 -8.76
C ARG A 21 5.73 -20.48 -8.09
N GLN A 22 5.98 -20.53 -6.79
CA GLN A 22 5.94 -21.74 -5.97
C GLN A 22 4.53 -22.16 -5.52
N GLY A 23 3.48 -21.49 -6.01
CA GLY A 23 2.10 -21.76 -5.64
C GLY A 23 1.67 -21.19 -4.29
N LYS A 24 2.46 -20.33 -3.66
CA LYS A 24 2.10 -19.60 -2.45
C LYS A 24 1.47 -18.25 -2.82
N GLN A 25 0.70 -17.68 -1.91
CA GLN A 25 0.10 -16.37 -2.13
C GLN A 25 1.15 -15.27 -1.97
N GLY A 26 1.51 -14.60 -3.07
CA GLY A 26 2.29 -13.37 -3.04
C GLY A 26 1.38 -12.18 -2.75
N ARG A 27 1.78 -11.31 -1.83
CA ARG A 27 0.96 -10.18 -1.37
C ARG A 27 1.80 -8.94 -1.10
N ILE A 28 1.45 -7.83 -1.74
CA ILE A 28 2.09 -6.52 -1.51
C ILE A 28 1.02 -5.48 -1.20
N ILE A 29 1.25 -4.68 -0.14
CA ILE A 29 0.45 -3.48 0.12
C ILE A 29 1.42 -2.31 0.30
N LEU A 30 1.28 -1.28 -0.54
CA LEU A 30 2.12 -0.09 -0.45
C LEU A 30 1.25 1.15 -0.21
N LYS A 31 1.41 1.75 0.96
CA LYS A 31 0.83 3.06 1.26
C LYS A 31 1.89 4.14 1.04
N MET A 32 1.57 5.12 0.21
CA MET A 32 2.51 6.19 -0.13
C MET A 32 1.79 7.48 -0.55
N ASN A 33 2.55 8.58 -0.58
CA ASN A 33 2.00 9.86 -1.01
C ASN A 33 1.84 9.96 -2.53
N ALA A 34 2.84 9.48 -3.29
CA ALA A 34 2.84 9.52 -4.76
C ALA A 34 3.64 8.34 -5.32
N LEU A 35 3.23 7.84 -6.47
CA LEU A 35 3.90 6.81 -7.25
C LEU A 35 4.16 7.32 -8.67
N GLN A 36 5.41 7.72 -8.94
CA GLN A 36 5.81 8.37 -10.19
C GLN A 36 7.08 7.79 -10.80
N ASP A 37 7.82 6.97 -10.05
CA ASP A 37 9.08 6.37 -10.52
C ASP A 37 8.79 5.27 -11.54
N PRO A 38 9.23 5.40 -12.82
CA PRO A 38 8.92 4.42 -13.86
C PRO A 38 9.49 3.04 -13.55
N ALA A 39 10.73 2.97 -13.04
CA ALA A 39 11.37 1.68 -12.75
C ALA A 39 10.62 0.93 -11.66
N MET A 40 10.12 1.62 -10.64
CA MET A 40 9.30 0.99 -9.59
C MET A 40 7.93 0.57 -10.12
N ILE A 41 7.32 1.35 -11.00
CA ILE A 41 6.05 1.00 -11.65
C ILE A 41 6.21 -0.26 -12.49
N ASP A 42 7.27 -0.36 -13.29
CA ASP A 42 7.58 -1.55 -14.11
C ASP A 42 7.76 -2.80 -13.22
N ARG A 43 8.43 -2.65 -12.08
CA ARG A 43 8.58 -3.76 -11.11
C ARG A 43 7.26 -4.24 -10.52
N LEU A 44 6.32 -3.33 -10.26
CA LEU A 44 4.97 -3.68 -9.80
C LEU A 44 4.16 -4.36 -10.90
N TYR A 45 4.32 -3.95 -12.16
CA TYR A 45 3.71 -4.62 -13.30
C TYR A 45 4.24 -6.05 -13.46
N GLU A 46 5.55 -6.25 -13.39
CA GLU A 46 6.15 -7.59 -13.41
C GLU A 46 5.61 -8.49 -12.28
N ALA A 47 5.47 -7.95 -11.07
CA ALA A 47 4.90 -8.68 -9.95
C ALA A 47 3.43 -9.04 -10.19
N SER A 48 2.64 -8.13 -10.75
CA SER A 48 1.25 -8.38 -11.12
C SER A 48 1.12 -9.49 -12.17
N GLN A 49 1.95 -9.45 -13.22
CA GLN A 49 1.98 -10.48 -14.27
C GLN A 49 2.39 -11.85 -13.70
N ALA A 50 3.23 -11.88 -12.68
CA ALA A 50 3.60 -13.12 -11.98
C ALA A 50 2.49 -13.64 -11.04
N GLY A 51 1.37 -12.93 -10.88
CA GLY A 51 0.24 -13.33 -10.06
C GLY A 51 0.25 -12.77 -8.63
N VAL A 52 1.18 -11.88 -8.27
CA VAL A 52 1.22 -11.24 -6.95
C VAL A 52 0.02 -10.29 -6.81
N GLU A 53 -0.73 -10.41 -5.72
CA GLU A 53 -1.80 -9.47 -5.40
C GLU A 53 -1.23 -8.17 -4.82
N ILE A 54 -1.59 -7.04 -5.42
CA ILE A 54 -1.02 -5.73 -5.06
C ILE A 54 -2.13 -4.74 -4.76
N ASP A 55 -2.13 -4.19 -3.54
CA ASP A 55 -2.94 -3.04 -3.17
C ASP A 55 -2.07 -1.80 -2.94
N LEU A 56 -2.38 -0.75 -3.65
CA LEU A 56 -1.72 0.54 -3.53
C LEU A 56 -2.67 1.54 -2.88
N ILE A 57 -2.22 2.22 -1.81
CA ILE A 57 -2.93 3.34 -1.19
C ILE A 57 -2.14 4.60 -1.51
N VAL A 58 -2.53 5.30 -2.60
CA VAL A 58 -1.80 6.46 -3.11
C VAL A 58 -2.65 7.71 -2.99
N ARG A 59 -2.26 8.62 -2.09
CA ARG A 59 -3.02 9.83 -1.81
C ARG A 59 -2.97 10.85 -2.95
N GLY A 60 -1.80 11.05 -3.52
CA GLY A 60 -1.53 12.08 -4.54
C GLY A 60 -1.38 11.50 -5.95
N ILE A 61 -0.35 11.95 -6.65
CA ILE A 61 -0.09 11.54 -8.04
C ILE A 61 0.24 10.04 -8.10
N CYS A 62 -0.43 9.34 -9.01
CA CYS A 62 -0.16 7.96 -9.36
C CYS A 62 -0.03 7.86 -10.88
N CYS A 63 1.15 7.50 -11.37
CA CYS A 63 1.41 7.29 -12.79
C CYS A 63 1.24 5.81 -13.21
N LEU A 64 1.04 4.90 -12.25
CA LEU A 64 0.72 3.50 -12.51
C LEU A 64 -0.74 3.40 -13.00
N ILE A 65 -0.95 2.68 -14.10
CA ILE A 65 -2.27 2.46 -14.71
C ILE A 65 -2.76 1.07 -14.30
N PRO A 66 -3.81 0.96 -13.47
CA PRO A 66 -4.40 -0.32 -13.10
C PRO A 66 -5.37 -0.84 -14.17
N GLY A 67 -5.78 -2.11 -14.07
CA GLY A 67 -6.83 -2.69 -14.90
C GLY A 67 -6.42 -3.01 -16.34
N GLN A 68 -5.13 -2.98 -16.65
CA GLN A 68 -4.56 -3.46 -17.91
C GLN A 68 -4.20 -4.96 -17.77
N GLU A 69 -3.90 -5.63 -18.87
CA GLU A 69 -3.46 -7.03 -18.85
C GLU A 69 -2.23 -7.23 -17.94
N TYR A 70 -1.29 -6.30 -17.98
CA TYR A 70 -0.07 -6.35 -17.14
C TYR A 70 -0.29 -5.86 -15.70
N SER A 71 -1.45 -5.31 -15.37
CA SER A 71 -1.77 -4.75 -14.04
C SER A 71 -3.08 -5.25 -13.45
N HIS A 72 -3.58 -6.40 -13.92
CA HIS A 72 -4.88 -6.96 -13.53
C HIS A 72 -4.95 -7.33 -12.03
N ASN A 73 -3.81 -7.63 -11.38
CA ASN A 73 -3.72 -7.91 -9.96
C ASN A 73 -3.40 -6.66 -9.11
N ILE A 74 -3.40 -5.46 -9.72
CA ILE A 74 -3.11 -4.21 -9.01
C ILE A 74 -4.40 -3.42 -8.79
N ARG A 75 -4.68 -3.09 -7.54
CA ARG A 75 -5.75 -2.17 -7.15
C ARG A 75 -5.13 -0.88 -6.59
N VAL A 76 -5.55 0.27 -7.10
CA VAL A 76 -5.11 1.57 -6.59
C VAL A 76 -6.27 2.23 -5.87
N THR A 77 -6.09 2.44 -4.57
CA THR A 77 -7.05 3.13 -3.70
C THR A 77 -6.52 4.52 -3.38
N ARG A 78 -7.40 5.52 -3.43
CA ARG A 78 -7.12 6.89 -2.99
C ARG A 78 -8.07 7.27 -1.87
N ILE A 79 -7.52 7.78 -0.77
CA ILE A 79 -8.29 8.28 0.37
C ILE A 79 -7.89 9.73 0.59
N VAL A 80 -8.88 10.63 0.51
CA VAL A 80 -8.75 12.05 0.87
C VAL A 80 -9.92 12.38 1.79
N ASP A 81 -9.59 12.70 3.03
CA ASP A 81 -10.59 12.95 4.06
C ASP A 81 -10.16 14.11 4.97
N THR A 82 -10.64 14.17 6.20
CA THR A 82 -10.44 15.26 7.15
C THR A 82 -8.98 15.50 7.52
N PHE A 83 -8.24 14.42 7.75
CA PHE A 83 -6.85 14.48 8.21
C PHE A 83 -5.85 14.18 7.10
N LEU A 84 -4.66 14.77 7.22
CA LEU A 84 -3.56 14.51 6.30
C LEU A 84 -2.98 13.11 6.50
N GLU A 85 -3.16 12.24 5.51
CA GLU A 85 -2.60 10.89 5.47
C GLU A 85 -1.17 10.94 4.89
N HIS A 86 -0.17 11.09 5.75
CA HIS A 86 1.22 11.22 5.29
C HIS A 86 2.10 10.01 5.63
N ALA A 87 1.56 9.02 6.31
CA ALA A 87 2.29 7.79 6.62
C ALA A 87 2.64 7.02 5.33
N ARG A 88 3.80 6.36 5.34
CA ARG A 88 4.25 5.47 4.29
C ARG A 88 4.55 4.13 4.91
N VAL A 89 3.81 3.12 4.48
CA VAL A 89 3.88 1.77 5.02
C VAL A 89 4.00 0.80 3.86
N TRP A 90 4.97 -0.10 3.95
CA TRP A 90 5.18 -1.16 2.98
C TRP A 90 4.99 -2.50 3.65
N TYR A 91 4.10 -3.28 3.12
CA TYR A 91 3.78 -4.63 3.56
C TYR A 91 4.11 -5.62 2.46
N PHE A 92 4.82 -6.68 2.81
CA PHE A 92 5.11 -7.84 1.98
C PHE A 92 4.67 -9.09 2.72
N GLY A 93 3.87 -9.95 2.06
CA GLY A 93 3.24 -11.12 2.69
C GLY A 93 4.20 -12.20 3.14
N ASN A 94 5.33 -12.36 2.42
CA ASN A 94 6.45 -13.22 2.78
C ASN A 94 6.01 -14.64 3.20
N GLY A 95 5.04 -15.21 2.46
CA GLY A 95 4.56 -16.56 2.70
C GLY A 95 3.87 -16.80 4.04
N GLY A 96 3.23 -15.77 4.62
CA GLY A 96 2.50 -15.83 5.89
C GLY A 96 3.28 -15.30 7.10
N ALA A 97 4.55 -14.88 6.91
CA ALA A 97 5.35 -14.20 7.94
C ALA A 97 5.65 -12.75 7.50
N PRO A 98 4.68 -11.82 7.57
CA PRO A 98 4.75 -10.55 6.90
C PRO A 98 5.92 -9.68 7.36
N LYS A 99 6.51 -8.97 6.40
CA LYS A 99 7.53 -7.95 6.61
C LYS A 99 6.91 -6.58 6.39
N LEU A 100 7.05 -5.71 7.39
CA LEU A 100 6.58 -4.33 7.35
C LEU A 100 7.73 -3.36 7.51
N PHE A 101 7.59 -2.26 6.78
CA PHE A 101 8.54 -1.16 6.83
C PHE A 101 7.79 0.17 6.91
N LEU A 102 8.30 1.08 7.73
CA LEU A 102 7.91 2.49 7.69
C LEU A 102 8.97 3.27 6.92
N GLY A 103 8.52 4.01 5.91
CA GLY A 103 9.40 4.79 5.08
C GLY A 103 9.09 6.28 5.13
N TRP A 104 10.12 7.10 5.13
CA TRP A 104 10.01 8.54 4.99
C TRP A 104 10.52 8.93 3.61
N MET A 105 9.64 8.85 2.58
CA MET A 105 10.01 9.23 1.22
C MET A 105 9.57 10.65 0.92
N ARG A 106 10.54 11.53 0.63
CA ARG A 106 10.29 12.84 0.05
C ARG A 106 10.70 12.82 -1.43
N ARG A 107 9.82 13.26 -2.27
CA ARG A 107 9.74 13.59 -3.71
C ARG A 107 10.84 13.15 -4.70
N ASN A 108 11.93 12.43 -4.35
CA ASN A 108 12.88 11.90 -5.33
C ASN A 108 13.75 10.79 -4.74
N LEU A 109 13.56 9.57 -5.19
CA LEU A 109 14.39 8.39 -4.86
C LEU A 109 15.90 8.62 -5.13
N TYR A 110 16.24 9.58 -5.98
CA TYR A 110 17.62 9.79 -6.46
C TYR A 110 18.34 11.00 -5.86
N ARG A 111 17.64 11.93 -5.18
CA ARG A 111 18.23 13.21 -4.75
C ARG A 111 18.31 13.46 -3.24
N ARG A 112 17.75 12.58 -2.40
CA ARG A 112 17.73 12.77 -0.93
C ARG A 112 18.04 11.48 -0.18
N ILE A 113 18.45 11.62 1.08
CA ILE A 113 18.64 10.50 2.01
C ILE A 113 17.25 10.09 2.52
N GLU A 114 16.87 8.85 2.22
CA GLU A 114 15.62 8.26 2.70
C GLU A 114 15.93 7.18 3.72
N ALA A 115 15.23 7.20 4.83
CA ALA A 115 15.32 6.16 5.86
C ALA A 115 14.07 5.27 5.80
N VAL A 116 14.28 3.97 5.74
CA VAL A 116 13.22 2.97 5.85
C VAL A 116 13.57 2.05 7.00
N THR A 117 12.67 1.96 7.96
CA THR A 117 12.86 1.19 9.19
C THR A 117 11.99 -0.05 9.16
N PRO A 118 12.57 -1.27 9.28
CA PRO A 118 11.79 -2.48 9.46
C PRO A 118 11.08 -2.46 10.82
N ILE A 119 9.84 -2.90 10.85
CA ILE A 119 9.08 -3.08 12.08
C ILE A 119 9.27 -4.53 12.53
N LEU A 120 9.92 -4.70 13.66
CA LEU A 120 10.24 -6.03 14.22
C LEU A 120 9.24 -6.46 15.28
N ASP A 121 8.74 -5.51 16.06
CA ASP A 121 7.78 -5.75 17.13
C ASP A 121 6.47 -6.33 16.56
N PRO A 122 5.98 -7.47 17.09
CA PRO A 122 4.80 -8.14 16.56
C PRO A 122 3.50 -7.35 16.79
N ASP A 123 3.37 -6.63 17.91
CA ASP A 123 2.16 -5.89 18.23
C ASP A 123 2.05 -4.65 17.33
N LEU A 124 3.15 -3.93 17.12
CA LEU A 124 3.21 -2.83 16.17
C LEU A 124 3.00 -3.28 14.73
N LYS A 125 3.47 -4.49 14.36
CA LYS A 125 3.16 -5.06 13.04
C LYS A 125 1.66 -5.28 12.87
N GLN A 126 1.01 -5.87 13.87
CA GLN A 126 -0.42 -6.15 13.81
C GLN A 126 -1.22 -4.84 13.73
N GLU A 127 -0.88 -3.84 14.54
CA GLU A 127 -1.52 -2.52 14.48
C GLU A 127 -1.42 -1.88 13.08
N LEU A 128 -0.26 -1.96 12.44
CA LEU A 128 -0.06 -1.44 11.08
C LEU A 128 -0.84 -2.24 10.03
N ILE A 129 -0.94 -3.57 10.18
CA ILE A 129 -1.76 -4.43 9.32
C ILE A 129 -3.23 -4.06 9.45
N ASP A 130 -3.71 -3.87 10.67
CA ASP A 130 -5.09 -3.48 10.95
C ASP A 130 -5.39 -2.08 10.39
N MET A 131 -4.48 -1.13 10.55
CA MET A 131 -4.57 0.20 9.92
C MET A 131 -4.71 0.09 8.39
N LEU A 132 -3.87 -0.69 7.72
CA LEU A 132 -3.94 -0.88 6.27
C LEU A 132 -5.27 -1.56 5.87
N SER A 133 -5.72 -2.55 6.63
CA SER A 133 -6.99 -3.25 6.41
C SER A 133 -8.19 -2.32 6.56
N ILE A 134 -8.22 -1.49 7.59
CA ILE A 134 -9.25 -0.46 7.79
C ILE A 134 -9.26 0.52 6.61
N GLN A 135 -8.10 0.96 6.12
CA GLN A 135 -8.02 1.87 4.98
C GLN A 135 -8.49 1.21 3.67
N LEU A 136 -8.10 -0.03 3.43
CA LEU A 136 -8.56 -0.78 2.26
C LEU A 136 -10.07 -1.08 2.32
N SER A 137 -10.65 -1.19 3.49
CA SER A 137 -12.10 -1.40 3.69
C SER A 137 -12.94 -0.11 3.59
N ASP A 138 -12.32 1.08 3.51
CA ASP A 138 -13.04 2.34 3.41
C ASP A 138 -13.95 2.37 2.18
N LYS A 139 -15.25 2.54 2.42
CA LYS A 139 -16.29 2.67 1.39
C LYS A 139 -16.94 4.04 1.38
N ARG A 140 -16.52 4.95 2.28
CA ARG A 140 -17.13 6.26 2.45
C ARG A 140 -16.32 7.38 1.81
N LYS A 141 -14.99 7.31 1.90
CA LYS A 141 -14.07 8.33 1.40
C LYS A 141 -13.04 7.82 0.39
N ALA A 142 -12.97 6.50 0.22
CA ALA A 142 -12.05 5.91 -0.74
C ALA A 142 -12.62 5.87 -2.17
N CYS A 143 -11.73 6.14 -3.11
CA CYS A 143 -11.95 5.93 -4.54
C CYS A 143 -10.99 4.87 -5.06
N PHE A 144 -11.40 4.10 -6.05
CA PHE A 144 -10.47 3.37 -6.92
C PHE A 144 -10.01 4.28 -8.05
N VAL A 145 -8.75 4.16 -8.43
CA VAL A 145 -8.25 4.73 -9.67
C VAL A 145 -8.52 3.72 -10.78
N ASP A 146 -9.24 4.13 -11.84
CA ASP A 146 -9.57 3.25 -12.96
C ASP A 146 -8.44 3.22 -14.03
N ASP A 147 -8.65 2.45 -15.08
CA ASP A 147 -7.76 2.28 -16.23
C ASP A 147 -7.48 3.55 -17.05
N ARG A 148 -8.26 4.62 -16.80
CA ARG A 148 -8.09 5.96 -17.38
C ARG A 148 -7.60 6.98 -16.34
N LEU A 149 -7.05 6.50 -15.22
CA LEU A 149 -6.58 7.29 -14.08
C LEU A 149 -7.65 8.20 -13.46
N ARG A 150 -8.93 7.86 -13.61
CA ARG A 150 -10.04 8.59 -13.00
C ARG A 150 -10.38 8.00 -11.63
N ASN A 151 -10.82 8.84 -10.70
CA ASN A 151 -11.31 8.41 -9.41
C ASN A 151 -12.74 7.87 -9.52
N ARG A 152 -12.92 6.62 -9.14
CA ARG A 152 -14.23 5.98 -9.03
C ARG A 152 -14.54 5.67 -7.57
N TRP A 153 -15.62 6.20 -7.06
CA TRP A 153 -16.03 5.91 -5.70
C TRP A 153 -16.22 4.40 -5.47
N LYS A 154 -15.68 3.89 -4.38
CA LYS A 154 -15.86 2.47 -4.00
C LYS A 154 -17.31 2.10 -3.73
N SER A 155 -18.16 3.09 -3.53
CA SER A 155 -19.60 2.89 -3.31
C SER A 155 -20.39 3.99 -3.99
N SER A 156 -21.45 3.59 -4.70
CA SER A 156 -22.38 4.48 -5.41
C SER A 156 -23.31 5.28 -4.48
N ARG A 157 -23.38 4.97 -3.18
CA ARG A 157 -24.24 5.67 -2.22
C ARG A 157 -23.50 5.97 -0.93
N PRO A 158 -23.53 7.22 -0.42
CA PRO A 158 -23.07 7.54 0.92
C PRO A 158 -24.02 6.90 1.93
N GLN A 159 -23.60 5.85 2.60
CA GLN A 159 -24.32 5.24 3.72
C GLN A 159 -23.62 5.59 5.02
N LYS A 160 -24.37 6.03 6.02
CA LYS A 160 -23.84 6.38 7.37
C LYS A 160 -23.08 5.22 8.04
N GLU A 161 -23.46 3.99 7.73
CA GLU A 161 -22.91 2.74 8.30
C GLU A 161 -21.61 2.24 7.62
N LYS A 162 -21.10 2.93 6.59
CA LYS A 162 -19.90 2.50 5.88
C LYS A 162 -18.64 2.93 6.61
N VAL A 163 -17.65 2.06 6.59
CA VAL A 163 -16.31 2.34 7.13
C VAL A 163 -15.76 3.64 6.54
N ARG A 164 -15.44 4.58 7.41
CA ARG A 164 -14.68 5.79 7.14
C ARG A 164 -13.34 5.66 7.84
N SER A 165 -12.33 5.29 7.11
CA SER A 165 -11.08 4.75 7.65
C SER A 165 -10.41 5.62 8.71
N GLN A 166 -10.36 6.95 8.55
CA GLN A 166 -9.73 7.84 9.53
C GLN A 166 -10.41 7.79 10.91
N TYR A 167 -11.72 7.75 10.93
CA TYR A 167 -12.50 7.68 12.18
C TYR A 167 -12.50 6.26 12.74
N SER A 168 -12.61 5.25 11.87
CA SER A 168 -12.55 3.84 12.30
C SER A 168 -11.20 3.49 12.91
N PHE A 169 -10.11 4.04 12.37
CA PHE A 169 -8.78 3.85 12.94
C PHE A 169 -8.61 4.57 14.28
N TYR A 170 -9.16 5.78 14.42
CA TYR A 170 -9.19 6.47 15.70
C TYR A 170 -9.92 5.64 16.78
N GLU A 171 -11.10 5.09 16.47
CA GLU A 171 -11.83 4.24 17.41
C GLU A 171 -11.10 2.94 17.72
N TYR A 172 -10.41 2.36 16.75
CA TYR A 172 -9.54 1.19 16.94
C TYR A 172 -8.42 1.48 17.96
N LEU A 173 -7.71 2.57 17.79
CA LEU A 173 -6.64 2.97 18.72
C LEU A 173 -7.17 3.27 20.13
N LYS A 174 -8.32 3.94 20.22
CA LYS A 174 -8.96 4.25 21.50
C LYS A 174 -9.32 2.99 22.29
N GLN A 175 -9.73 1.93 21.63
CA GLN A 175 -10.02 0.63 22.29
C GLN A 175 -8.76 -0.08 22.78
N GLY A 176 -7.61 0.17 22.15
CA GLY A 176 -6.31 -0.39 22.55
C GLY A 176 -5.63 0.35 23.71
N ILE A 177 -6.04 1.59 24.00
CA ILE A 177 -5.57 2.34 25.17
C ILE A 177 -6.34 1.82 26.38
N LYS A 178 -5.72 0.88 27.10
CA LYS A 178 -6.18 0.57 28.46
C LYS A 178 -5.66 1.67 29.38
N ASP A 179 -6.56 2.32 30.11
CA ASP A 179 -6.24 3.28 31.18
C ASP A 179 -5.31 2.66 32.25
#